data_b1c1a1f81609e6caf6be1ab9602b8dbd
#
_entry.id   b1c1a1f81609e6caf6be1ab9602b8dbd
#
_cell.length_a   1.000
_cell.length_b   1.000
_cell.length_c   1.000
_cell.angle_alpha   90.00
_cell.angle_beta   90.00
_cell.angle_gamma   90.00
#
_symmetry.space_group_name_H-M   'P 1'
#
loop_
_entity.id
_entity.type
_entity.pdbx_description
1 polymer ?
#
loop_
_entity_poly.entity_id
_entity_poly.type
_entity_poly.pdbx_seq_one_letter_code
_entity_poly.pdbx_strand_id
1 'polypeptide(L)'
;MKINNVCILGAGTLGTRIALQAALSGFQVSVYDINAEAFVASKKVMAKILRSLSLTDEIIAKINFTADPAEAVADADIISESVTEELPLKRQVWAQFSALAPAKTIFTTNTSYLLPSMLLDSVDRPSLFCAFHFHDVFYSKVVDIMP
;
A
#
# COMPACT_ATOMS: atom_id res chain seq x y z
N MET A 1 14.13 10.69 -8.84
CA MET A 1 13.11 11.04 -7.82
C MET A 1 13.48 10.29 -6.53
N LYS A 2 13.34 10.92 -5.36
CA LYS A 2 13.56 10.26 -4.07
C LYS A 2 12.21 9.85 -3.51
N ILE A 3 12.04 8.59 -3.12
CA ILE A 3 10.84 8.08 -2.46
C ILE A 3 11.02 8.25 -0.95
N ASN A 4 10.10 8.96 -0.31
CA ASN A 4 10.06 9.14 1.14
C ASN A 4 8.69 8.74 1.72
N ASN A 5 7.60 8.96 0.97
CA ASN A 5 6.23 8.78 1.42
C ASN A 5 5.57 7.61 0.67
N VAL A 6 5.13 6.61 1.40
CA VAL A 6 4.48 5.40 0.88
C VAL A 6 3.04 5.37 1.36
N CYS A 7 2.09 5.27 0.45
CA CYS A 7 0.69 5.03 0.77
C CYS A 7 0.32 3.57 0.47
N ILE A 8 -0.33 2.92 1.41
CA ILE A 8 -0.86 1.56 1.26
C ILE A 8 -2.38 1.63 1.18
N LEU A 9 -2.96 1.12 0.10
CA LEU A 9 -4.40 0.97 -0.04
C LEU A 9 -4.81 -0.45 0.35
N GLY A 10 -5.55 -0.55 1.46
CA GLY A 10 -5.99 -1.81 2.06
C GLY A 10 -5.17 -2.19 3.30
N ALA A 11 -5.82 -2.23 4.46
CA ALA A 11 -5.26 -2.66 5.74
C ALA A 11 -5.43 -4.17 6.00
N GLY A 12 -5.56 -4.96 4.94
CA GLY A 12 -5.62 -6.43 4.98
C GLY A 12 -4.26 -7.06 5.34
N THR A 13 -4.19 -8.39 5.25
CA THR A 13 -3.00 -9.15 5.68
C THR A 13 -1.71 -8.68 5.01
N LEU A 14 -1.71 -8.50 3.70
CA LEU A 14 -0.50 -8.16 2.96
C LEU A 14 -0.19 -6.66 3.05
N GLY A 15 -1.20 -5.78 2.90
CA GLY A 15 -1.02 -4.34 3.07
C GLY A 15 -0.47 -3.98 4.45
N THR A 16 -0.94 -4.65 5.51
CA THR A 16 -0.38 -4.51 6.86
C THR A 16 1.11 -4.83 6.93
N ARG A 17 1.54 -5.91 6.27
CA ARG A 17 2.95 -6.33 6.27
C ARG A 17 3.83 -5.39 5.46
N ILE A 18 3.35 -4.93 4.29
CA ILE A 18 4.06 -3.96 3.44
C ILE A 18 4.21 -2.63 4.20
N ALA A 19 3.12 -2.14 4.83
CA ALA A 19 3.16 -0.92 5.63
C ALA A 19 4.19 -0.98 6.76
N LEU A 20 4.21 -2.09 7.51
CA LEU A 20 5.17 -2.27 8.59
C LEU A 20 6.62 -2.31 8.07
N GLN A 21 6.87 -3.06 6.99
CA GLN A 21 8.21 -3.14 6.40
C GLN A 21 8.68 -1.79 5.87
N ALA A 22 7.80 -1.03 5.20
CA ALA A 22 8.11 0.31 4.73
C ALA A 22 8.47 1.24 5.91
N ALA A 23 7.70 1.22 6.99
CA ALA A 23 7.97 2.01 8.19
C ALA A 23 9.30 1.62 8.85
N LEU A 24 9.59 0.31 8.97
CA LEU A 24 10.88 -0.19 9.49
C LEU A 24 12.06 0.19 8.60
N SER A 25 11.83 0.41 7.31
CA SER A 25 12.83 0.87 6.34
C SER A 25 13.01 2.40 6.32
N GLY A 26 12.29 3.13 7.20
CA GLY A 26 12.45 4.58 7.38
C GLY A 26 11.56 5.45 6.51
N PHE A 27 10.61 4.87 5.76
CA PHE A 27 9.62 5.63 5.00
C PHE A 27 8.54 6.22 5.91
N GLN A 28 7.99 7.37 5.52
CA GLN A 28 6.72 7.86 6.05
C GLN A 28 5.60 7.02 5.42
N VAL A 29 4.70 6.48 6.24
CA VAL A 29 3.69 5.54 5.76
C VAL A 29 2.30 6.01 6.12
N SER A 30 1.41 6.07 5.13
CA SER A 30 -0.04 6.15 5.31
C SER A 30 -0.70 4.83 4.90
N VAL A 31 -1.75 4.45 5.63
CA VAL A 31 -2.56 3.26 5.36
C VAL A 31 -4.01 3.68 5.25
N TYR A 32 -4.60 3.43 4.10
CA TYR A 32 -6.01 3.66 3.85
C TYR A 32 -6.80 2.35 3.90
N ASP A 33 -7.95 2.41 4.55
CA ASP A 33 -9.01 1.39 4.43
C ASP A 33 -10.37 2.04 4.68
N ILE A 34 -11.42 1.57 4.01
CA ILE A 34 -12.79 2.05 4.23
C ILE A 34 -13.34 1.59 5.59
N ASN A 35 -12.76 0.54 6.16
CA ASN A 35 -13.19 -0.04 7.43
C ASN A 35 -12.19 0.28 8.55
N ALA A 36 -12.59 1.16 9.47
CA ALA A 36 -11.76 1.52 10.61
C ALA A 36 -11.42 0.33 11.53
N GLU A 37 -12.24 -0.73 11.56
CA GLU A 37 -11.93 -1.94 12.32
C GLU A 37 -10.71 -2.68 11.75
N ALA A 38 -10.45 -2.56 10.44
CA ALA A 38 -9.27 -3.10 9.81
C ALA A 38 -7.98 -2.50 10.40
N PHE A 39 -7.99 -1.24 10.81
CA PHE A 39 -6.84 -0.60 11.45
C PHE A 39 -6.50 -1.23 12.80
N VAL A 40 -7.50 -1.59 13.58
CA VAL A 40 -7.29 -2.27 14.88
C VAL A 40 -6.66 -3.65 14.65
N ALA A 41 -7.18 -4.41 13.70
CA ALA A 41 -6.65 -5.72 13.32
C ALA A 41 -5.22 -5.60 12.79
N SER A 42 -4.95 -4.64 11.90
CA SER A 42 -3.64 -4.34 11.33
C SER A 42 -2.60 -4.03 12.42
N LYS A 43 -2.90 -3.12 13.35
CA LYS A 43 -2.02 -2.77 14.48
C LYS A 43 -1.69 -3.98 15.37
N LYS A 44 -2.68 -4.87 15.62
CA LYS A 44 -2.45 -6.11 16.38
C LYS A 44 -1.49 -7.06 15.65
N VAL A 45 -1.64 -7.20 14.34
CA VAL A 45 -0.75 -8.02 13.50
C VAL A 45 0.66 -7.44 13.49
N MET A 46 0.80 -6.13 13.30
CA MET A 46 2.11 -5.44 13.36
C MET A 46 2.81 -5.67 14.70
N ALA A 47 2.10 -5.47 15.82
CA ALA A 47 2.66 -5.70 17.16
C ALA A 47 3.10 -7.15 17.37
N LYS A 48 2.38 -8.13 16.81
CA LYS A 48 2.79 -9.55 16.85
C LYS A 48 4.07 -9.79 16.07
N ILE A 49 4.19 -9.22 14.87
CA ILE A 49 5.39 -9.34 14.03
C ILE A 49 6.59 -8.69 14.75
N LEU A 50 6.43 -7.47 15.26
CA LEU A 50 7.51 -6.76 15.95
C LEU A 50 8.03 -7.53 17.15
N ARG A 51 7.15 -8.13 17.96
CA ARG A 51 7.55 -9.00 19.06
C ARG A 51 8.36 -10.22 18.60
N SER A 52 7.97 -10.83 17.46
CA SER A 52 8.73 -11.96 16.90
C SER A 52 10.12 -11.58 16.41
N LEU A 53 10.32 -10.29 16.08
CA LEU A 53 11.60 -9.72 15.67
C LEU A 53 12.38 -9.10 16.84
N SER A 54 11.88 -9.20 18.07
CA SER A 54 12.43 -8.57 19.28
C SER A 54 12.52 -7.03 19.18
N LEU A 55 11.55 -6.41 18.47
CA LEU A 55 11.43 -4.97 18.29
C LEU A 55 10.28 -4.41 19.12
N THR A 56 10.38 -3.12 19.49
CA THR A 56 9.32 -2.38 20.17
C THR A 56 8.21 -1.97 19.18
N ASP A 57 7.01 -1.72 19.67
CA ASP A 57 5.86 -1.35 18.84
C ASP A 57 5.73 0.16 18.58
N GLU A 58 6.68 0.98 19.02
CA GLU A 58 6.71 2.43 18.83
C GLU A 58 6.60 2.86 17.35
N ILE A 59 7.08 2.04 16.42
CA ILE A 59 7.01 2.31 14.99
C ILE A 59 5.56 2.39 14.50
N ILE A 60 4.63 1.66 15.13
CA ILE A 60 3.20 1.67 14.74
C ILE A 60 2.59 3.06 14.94
N ALA A 61 3.03 3.79 15.96
CA ALA A 61 2.54 5.14 16.24
C ALA A 61 2.95 6.17 15.15
N LYS A 62 3.95 5.83 14.32
CA LYS A 62 4.43 6.67 13.22
C LYS A 62 3.70 6.41 11.90
N ILE A 63 2.87 5.38 11.84
CA ILE A 63 2.06 5.06 10.65
C ILE A 63 0.74 5.81 10.76
N ASN A 64 0.42 6.60 9.73
CA ASN A 64 -0.88 7.28 9.63
C ASN A 64 -1.94 6.31 9.10
N PHE A 65 -2.96 6.01 9.90
CA PHE A 65 -4.12 5.21 9.49
C PHE A 65 -5.31 6.13 9.30
N THR A 66 -5.86 6.18 8.09
CA THR A 66 -6.96 7.07 7.74
C THR A 66 -7.99 6.40 6.83
N ALA A 67 -9.26 6.76 7.01
CA ALA A 67 -10.35 6.41 6.10
C ALA A 67 -10.67 7.55 5.10
N ASP A 68 -9.93 8.65 5.15
CA ASP A 68 -10.04 9.73 4.19
C ASP A 68 -9.08 9.46 3.01
N PRO A 69 -9.60 9.24 1.78
CA PRO A 69 -8.77 8.95 0.62
C PRO A 69 -7.84 10.10 0.23
N ALA A 70 -8.27 11.36 0.40
CA ALA A 70 -7.45 12.51 0.06
C ALA A 70 -6.29 12.68 1.05
N GLU A 71 -6.55 12.52 2.35
CA GLU A 71 -5.51 12.52 3.38
C GLU A 71 -4.49 11.40 3.15
N ALA A 72 -4.95 10.21 2.80
CA ALA A 72 -4.07 9.05 2.61
C ALA A 72 -2.98 9.28 1.57
N VAL A 73 -3.30 9.99 0.48
CA VAL A 73 -2.39 10.16 -0.67
C VAL A 73 -1.78 11.54 -0.78
N ALA A 74 -2.08 12.48 0.13
CA ALA A 74 -1.72 13.90 0.02
C ALA A 74 -0.25 14.15 -0.36
N ASP A 75 0.68 13.36 0.20
CA ASP A 75 2.12 13.50 -0.02
C ASP A 75 2.76 12.28 -0.69
N ALA A 76 1.97 11.30 -1.14
CA ALA A 76 2.46 10.02 -1.62
C ALA A 76 3.44 10.14 -2.79
N ASP A 77 4.62 9.55 -2.65
CA ASP A 77 5.57 9.34 -3.75
C ASP A 77 5.28 8.04 -4.48
N ILE A 78 4.78 7.04 -3.75
CA ILE A 78 4.35 5.74 -4.28
C ILE A 78 3.10 5.26 -3.55
N ILE A 79 2.19 4.67 -4.29
CA ILE A 79 1.00 3.99 -3.77
C ILE A 79 1.14 2.50 -4.06
N SER A 80 0.98 1.66 -3.01
CA SER A 80 0.91 0.21 -3.12
C SER A 80 -0.52 -0.26 -2.82
N GLU A 81 -1.22 -0.74 -3.84
CA GLU A 81 -2.60 -1.21 -3.73
C GLU A 81 -2.62 -2.70 -3.36
N SER A 82 -3.28 -3.00 -2.24
CA SER A 82 -3.43 -4.34 -1.65
C SER A 82 -4.89 -4.61 -1.23
N VAL A 83 -5.86 -4.05 -1.95
CA VAL A 83 -7.28 -4.34 -1.73
C VAL A 83 -7.65 -5.73 -2.28
N THR A 84 -8.87 -6.18 -1.98
CA THR A 84 -9.40 -7.47 -2.43
C THR A 84 -9.17 -7.68 -3.92
N GLU A 85 -8.82 -8.91 -4.30
CA GLU A 85 -8.41 -9.30 -5.66
C GLU A 85 -9.61 -9.44 -6.59
N GLU A 86 -10.32 -8.33 -6.80
CA GLU A 86 -11.50 -8.20 -7.67
C GLU A 86 -11.29 -7.08 -8.66
N LEU A 87 -11.32 -7.40 -9.97
CA LEU A 87 -11.04 -6.44 -11.03
C LEU A 87 -11.94 -5.19 -10.99
N PRO A 88 -13.27 -5.30 -10.80
CA PRO A 88 -14.13 -4.12 -10.71
C PRO A 88 -13.78 -3.21 -9.53
N LEU A 89 -13.48 -3.80 -8.36
CA LEU A 89 -13.09 -3.05 -7.18
C LEU A 89 -11.75 -2.32 -7.40
N LYS A 90 -10.73 -3.01 -7.93
CA LYS A 90 -9.43 -2.40 -8.21
C LYS A 90 -9.54 -1.26 -9.22
N ARG A 91 -10.37 -1.39 -10.26
CA ARG A 91 -10.65 -0.31 -11.21
C ARG A 91 -11.27 0.91 -10.52
N GLN A 92 -12.23 0.69 -9.65
CA GLN A 92 -12.87 1.77 -8.88
C GLN A 92 -11.86 2.47 -7.96
N VAL A 93 -11.04 1.70 -7.25
CA VAL A 93 -9.98 2.21 -6.38
C VAL A 93 -8.99 3.04 -7.19
N TRP A 94 -8.50 2.54 -8.33
CA TRP A 94 -7.54 3.27 -9.15
C TRP A 94 -8.13 4.54 -9.78
N ALA A 95 -9.39 4.53 -10.24
CA ALA A 95 -10.05 5.73 -10.73
C ALA A 95 -10.12 6.83 -9.67
N GLN A 96 -10.37 6.47 -8.41
CA GLN A 96 -10.42 7.40 -7.30
C GLN A 96 -9.03 7.91 -6.90
N PHE A 97 -8.11 6.99 -6.60
CA PHE A 97 -6.83 7.35 -5.97
C PHE A 97 -5.83 7.95 -6.95
N SER A 98 -5.86 7.56 -8.24
CA SER A 98 -4.98 8.19 -9.23
C SER A 98 -5.33 9.66 -9.46
N ALA A 99 -6.62 10.03 -9.39
CA ALA A 99 -7.08 11.40 -9.51
C ALA A 99 -6.72 12.27 -8.29
N LEU A 100 -6.66 11.69 -7.09
CA LEU A 100 -6.35 12.41 -5.85
C LEU A 100 -4.86 12.57 -5.59
N ALA A 101 -4.05 11.63 -6.08
CA ALA A 101 -2.63 11.59 -5.77
C ALA A 101 -1.82 12.68 -6.49
N PRO A 102 -0.72 13.18 -5.89
CA PRO A 102 0.19 14.12 -6.53
C PRO A 102 0.66 13.66 -7.91
N ALA A 103 0.93 14.60 -8.83
CA ALA A 103 1.34 14.30 -10.21
C ALA A 103 2.61 13.41 -10.33
N LYS A 104 3.46 13.44 -9.31
CA LYS A 104 4.71 12.65 -9.22
C LYS A 104 4.51 11.19 -8.81
N THR A 105 3.33 10.83 -8.28
CA THR A 105 3.09 9.57 -7.60
C THR A 105 3.18 8.37 -8.56
N ILE A 106 3.97 7.38 -8.18
CA ILE A 106 4.03 6.07 -8.84
C ILE A 106 2.90 5.21 -8.28
N PHE A 107 2.19 4.53 -9.17
CA PHE A 107 1.08 3.65 -8.82
C PHE A 107 1.49 2.19 -8.96
N THR A 108 1.30 1.41 -7.91
CA THR A 108 1.65 -0.01 -7.94
C THR A 108 0.51 -0.88 -7.40
N THR A 109 0.18 -1.94 -8.14
CA THR A 109 -0.79 -2.95 -7.68
C THR A 109 -0.07 -4.21 -7.21
N ASN A 110 -0.53 -4.76 -6.09
CA ASN A 110 0.04 -5.99 -5.53
C ASN A 110 -0.78 -7.23 -5.96
N THR A 111 -1.36 -7.17 -7.15
CA THR A 111 -2.13 -8.29 -7.71
C THR A 111 -1.25 -9.50 -7.97
N SER A 112 -1.81 -10.70 -7.76
CA SER A 112 -1.12 -11.98 -8.00
C SER A 112 -1.42 -12.57 -9.37
N TYR A 113 -2.52 -12.18 -10.03
CA TYR A 113 -2.94 -12.79 -11.30
C TYR A 113 -3.63 -11.84 -12.28
N LEU A 114 -3.99 -10.61 -11.89
CA LEU A 114 -4.52 -9.63 -12.82
C LEU A 114 -3.36 -8.98 -13.58
N LEU A 115 -3.47 -8.89 -14.88
CA LEU A 115 -2.47 -8.17 -15.68
C LEU A 115 -2.58 -6.66 -15.44
N PRO A 116 -1.48 -5.93 -15.30
CA PRO A 116 -1.50 -4.46 -15.20
C PRO A 116 -2.34 -3.79 -16.28
N SER A 117 -2.27 -4.30 -17.51
CA SER A 117 -3.06 -3.79 -18.65
C SER A 117 -4.58 -3.81 -18.44
N MET A 118 -5.09 -4.67 -17.57
CA MET A 118 -6.52 -4.71 -17.23
C MET A 118 -6.96 -3.52 -16.36
N LEU A 119 -6.01 -2.80 -15.75
CA LEU A 119 -6.26 -1.70 -14.84
C LEU A 119 -5.90 -0.33 -15.45
N LEU A 120 -5.15 -0.30 -16.56
CA LEU A 120 -4.62 0.94 -17.15
C LEU A 120 -5.70 1.98 -17.49
N ASP A 121 -6.87 1.54 -17.99
CA ASP A 121 -7.98 2.43 -18.34
C ASP A 121 -8.61 3.13 -17.11
N SER A 122 -8.26 2.68 -15.92
CA SER A 122 -8.76 3.23 -14.65
C SER A 122 -7.73 4.13 -13.97
N VAL A 123 -6.56 4.32 -14.56
CA VAL A 123 -5.46 5.12 -14.01
C VAL A 123 -5.25 6.36 -14.87
N ASP A 124 -5.26 7.54 -14.27
CA ASP A 124 -5.09 8.80 -15.01
C ASP A 124 -3.68 9.00 -15.59
N ARG A 125 -2.67 8.31 -15.04
CA ARG A 125 -1.26 8.36 -15.46
C ARG A 125 -0.70 6.95 -15.70
N PRO A 126 -1.10 6.26 -16.79
CA PRO A 126 -0.69 4.87 -17.05
C PRO A 126 0.83 4.66 -17.13
N SER A 127 1.58 5.66 -17.55
CA SER A 127 3.06 5.61 -17.62
C SER A 127 3.75 5.52 -16.25
N LEU A 128 3.02 5.78 -15.17
CA LEU A 128 3.50 5.68 -13.79
C LEU A 128 2.90 4.46 -13.05
N PHE A 129 2.31 3.50 -13.78
CA PHE A 129 1.65 2.34 -13.23
C PHE A 129 2.37 1.03 -13.56
N CYS A 130 2.53 0.15 -12.58
CA CYS A 130 3.02 -1.21 -12.78
C CYS A 130 2.46 -2.16 -11.71
N ALA A 131 2.57 -3.46 -11.93
CA ALA A 131 2.46 -4.39 -10.83
C ALA A 131 3.78 -4.43 -10.04
N PHE A 132 3.65 -4.45 -8.72
CA PHE A 132 4.75 -4.55 -7.76
C PHE A 132 4.32 -5.57 -6.71
N HIS A 133 4.44 -6.85 -7.08
CA HIS A 133 3.91 -7.96 -6.34
C HIS A 133 4.88 -8.46 -5.28
N PHE A 134 4.52 -8.29 -4.02
CA PHE A 134 5.27 -8.81 -2.89
C PHE A 134 4.89 -10.27 -2.61
N HIS A 135 5.89 -11.16 -2.53
CA HIS A 135 5.68 -12.53 -2.08
C HIS A 135 5.53 -12.59 -0.56
N ASP A 136 6.62 -12.73 0.15
CA ASP A 136 6.64 -12.60 1.61
C ASP A 136 7.58 -11.49 2.02
N VAL A 137 6.99 -10.49 2.67
CA VAL A 137 7.70 -9.23 2.96
C VAL A 137 8.83 -9.40 3.98
N PHE A 138 8.71 -10.38 4.89
CA PHE A 138 9.67 -10.55 5.99
C PHE A 138 10.67 -11.69 5.76
N TYR A 139 10.31 -12.71 5.01
CA TYR A 139 11.13 -13.91 4.84
C TYR A 139 11.83 -13.97 3.48
N SER A 140 11.11 -13.82 2.37
CA SER A 140 11.72 -13.96 1.04
C SER A 140 12.42 -12.71 0.53
N LYS A 141 11.92 -11.52 0.90
CA LYS A 141 12.38 -10.22 0.39
C LYS A 141 12.40 -10.15 -1.14
N VAL A 142 11.50 -10.90 -1.78
CA VAL A 142 11.34 -10.97 -3.24
C VAL A 142 10.12 -10.16 -3.63
N VAL A 143 10.25 -9.42 -4.71
CA VAL A 143 9.18 -8.66 -5.33
C VAL A 143 9.27 -8.82 -6.85
N ASP A 144 8.14 -9.05 -7.51
CA ASP A 144 8.04 -9.08 -8.96
C ASP A 144 7.56 -7.73 -9.47
N ILE A 145 8.23 -7.21 -10.50
CA ILE A 145 7.83 -5.97 -11.17
C ILE A 145 7.37 -6.34 -12.58
N MET A 146 6.11 -6.00 -12.89
CA MET A 146 5.52 -6.21 -14.20
C MET A 146 5.00 -4.85 -14.72
N PRO A 147 5.65 -4.29 -15.75
CA PRO A 147 5.24 -3.03 -16.36
C PRO A 147 3.94 -3.15 -17.18
#